data_5020059ab7ae390447b809ee0d61364d
#
_entry.id   5020059ab7ae390447b809ee0d61364d
#
_cell.length_a   1.000
_cell.length_b   1.000
_cell.length_c   1.000
_cell.angle_alpha   90.00
_cell.angle_beta   90.00
_cell.angle_gamma   90.00
#
_symmetry.space_group_name_H-M   'P 1'
#
loop_
_entity.id
_entity.type
_entity.pdbx_description
1 polymer ?
#
loop_
_entity_poly.entity_id
_entity_poly.type
_entity_poly.pdbx_seq_one_letter_code
_entity_poly.pdbx_strand_id
1 'polypeptide(L)'
;MGEIMNNIGYEIERLLKFALKKNMISKWDVIPTRNALIDLLKLESPFEGEVEEVSEETPVKILNNILDYAVEVGLIEENTTTYRDLFDARIMGLLMPRESEIVKEFYNKYENESKEKATSWFYDLSKSSNYIMTQRIAKNLWWPVQTEYGDLEITINLSKPEKDPKEIAKAKLMKQLTYPKCLLCKENVGYAGRINHPARQNHRIIPMTLGNKDWFLQYSPYVYYNEHCIVFSGEHEPMKLTKNSIERLVEFTEVLPHYFIGSNADLPIVGGSILTHDHYQGGRHEFPMEKAKVEKYYESSKYKNLEIGIVKWPMSVVRIKGKDKNEVINATMDMFEAWKKYSDEENEILAFTGDTPHNTVTPIARRKGEAFEIDIVLRNNRASEEHPDGIFHPHKELHHIKKENIGLIEVMGLAVLPGRLEKELDIIANILCGEISYNREKVQNNEEINKHIPWIEKMLSENLSLNYLEAKELIKKEVGIIFSRVLRSEERR
;
A
#
# COMPACT_ATOMS: atom_id res chain seq x y z
N MET A 1 -4.55 -10.79 41.71
CA MET A 1 -4.43 -9.36 41.39
C MET A 1 -2.98 -8.87 41.55
N GLY A 2 -2.32 -9.06 42.69
CA GLY A 2 -0.93 -8.60 42.87
C GLY A 2 0.12 -9.24 41.97
N GLU A 3 0.03 -10.55 41.67
CA GLU A 3 0.95 -11.22 40.73
C GLU A 3 0.78 -10.72 39.28
N ILE A 4 -0.46 -10.48 38.85
CA ILE A 4 -0.76 -9.94 37.50
C ILE A 4 -0.23 -8.51 37.36
N MET A 5 -0.42 -7.68 38.39
CA MET A 5 0.11 -6.29 38.39
C MET A 5 1.63 -6.25 38.36
N ASN A 6 2.32 -7.15 39.09
CA ASN A 6 3.79 -7.28 39.04
C ASN A 6 4.27 -7.71 37.65
N ASN A 7 3.52 -8.58 36.97
CA ASN A 7 3.87 -9.02 35.63
C ASN A 7 3.73 -7.87 34.61
N ILE A 8 2.72 -6.99 34.72
CA ILE A 8 2.54 -5.86 33.81
C ILE A 8 3.57 -4.75 34.08
N GLY A 9 3.94 -4.49 35.33
CA GLY A 9 5.06 -3.61 35.62
C GLY A 9 6.37 -4.09 34.98
N TYR A 10 6.63 -5.39 34.98
CA TYR A 10 7.76 -5.99 34.30
C TYR A 10 7.70 -5.76 32.77
N GLU A 11 6.52 -5.93 32.12
CA GLU A 11 6.36 -5.67 30.69
C GLU A 11 6.54 -4.19 30.34
N ILE A 12 6.16 -3.25 31.22
CA ILE A 12 6.47 -1.82 31.06
C ILE A 12 7.98 -1.58 31.00
N GLU A 13 8.74 -2.16 31.92
CA GLU A 13 10.20 -2.01 31.96
C GLU A 13 10.86 -2.65 30.70
N ARG A 14 10.36 -3.78 30.22
CA ARG A 14 10.80 -4.36 28.95
C ARG A 14 10.51 -3.43 27.76
N LEU A 15 9.33 -2.82 27.73
CA LEU A 15 8.95 -1.88 26.68
C LEU A 15 9.84 -0.63 26.69
N LEU A 16 10.18 -0.11 27.88
CA LEU A 16 11.13 1.02 28.04
C LEU A 16 12.54 0.65 27.57
N LYS A 17 13.04 -0.56 27.95
CA LYS A 17 14.33 -1.05 27.43
C LYS A 17 14.31 -1.22 25.90
N PHE A 18 13.23 -1.74 25.33
CA PHE A 18 13.05 -1.81 23.88
C PHE A 18 13.11 -0.43 23.24
N ALA A 19 12.39 0.56 23.77
CA ALA A 19 12.36 1.91 23.24
C ALA A 19 13.73 2.61 23.32
N LEU A 20 14.50 2.39 24.40
CA LEU A 20 15.89 2.82 24.53
C LEU A 20 16.79 2.17 23.47
N LYS A 21 16.72 0.84 23.32
CA LYS A 21 17.49 0.07 22.31
C LYS A 21 17.22 0.56 20.89
N LYS A 22 15.99 0.94 20.59
CA LYS A 22 15.57 1.45 19.26
C LYS A 22 15.73 2.97 19.12
N ASN A 23 16.29 3.65 20.12
CA ASN A 23 16.47 5.11 20.14
C ASN A 23 15.17 5.91 19.95
N MET A 24 14.05 5.37 20.43
CA MET A 24 12.76 6.05 20.43
C MET A 24 12.65 7.05 21.57
N ILE A 25 13.26 6.74 22.71
CA ILE A 25 13.38 7.61 23.88
C ILE A 25 14.84 7.68 24.33
N SER A 26 15.20 8.76 25.01
CA SER A 26 16.49 8.90 25.69
C SER A 26 16.41 8.39 27.14
N LYS A 27 17.57 8.26 27.78
CA LYS A 27 17.62 7.90 29.22
C LYS A 27 16.87 8.90 30.11
N TRP A 28 16.73 10.16 29.69
CA TRP A 28 16.01 11.20 30.41
C TRP A 28 14.49 11.08 30.31
N ASP A 29 14.01 10.38 29.29
CA ASP A 29 12.58 10.18 29.04
C ASP A 29 12.03 8.94 29.75
N VAL A 30 12.89 8.08 30.32
CA VAL A 30 12.48 6.82 30.95
C VAL A 30 11.50 7.05 32.09
N ILE A 31 11.82 7.98 33.02
CA ILE A 31 10.96 8.25 34.21
C ILE A 31 9.60 8.83 33.78
N PRO A 32 9.54 9.93 33.01
CA PRO A 32 8.24 10.48 32.62
C PRO A 32 7.40 9.50 31.77
N THR A 33 8.02 8.73 30.88
CA THR A 33 7.31 7.72 30.07
C THR A 33 6.80 6.57 30.92
N ARG A 34 7.59 6.06 31.88
CA ARG A 34 7.16 5.07 32.87
C ARG A 34 5.93 5.54 33.60
N ASN A 35 5.96 6.75 34.16
CA ASN A 35 4.85 7.32 34.91
C ASN A 35 3.59 7.48 34.05
N ALA A 36 3.74 7.86 32.79
CA ALA A 36 2.62 7.95 31.84
C ALA A 36 2.02 6.56 31.53
N LEU A 37 2.86 5.51 31.41
CA LEU A 37 2.40 4.13 31.21
C LEU A 37 1.71 3.59 32.48
N ILE A 38 2.25 3.85 33.68
CA ILE A 38 1.64 3.50 34.96
C ILE A 38 0.25 4.14 35.06
N ASP A 39 0.11 5.43 34.78
CA ASP A 39 -1.20 6.10 34.80
C ASP A 39 -2.16 5.53 33.74
N LEU A 40 -1.67 5.30 32.51
CA LEU A 40 -2.49 4.72 31.43
C LEU A 40 -3.04 3.34 31.80
N LEU A 41 -2.20 2.51 32.43
CA LEU A 41 -2.53 1.13 32.80
C LEU A 41 -3.13 1.00 34.21
N LYS A 42 -3.31 2.12 34.91
CA LYS A 42 -3.90 2.19 36.25
C LYS A 42 -3.15 1.36 37.30
N LEU A 43 -1.84 1.34 37.21
CA LEU A 43 -0.97 0.72 38.22
C LEU A 43 -0.67 1.70 39.37
N GLU A 44 -0.38 1.15 40.56
CA GLU A 44 -0.08 1.96 41.75
C GLU A 44 1.39 2.35 41.85
N SER A 45 2.29 1.47 41.35
CA SER A 45 3.75 1.67 41.45
C SER A 45 4.49 0.99 40.27
N PRO A 46 5.74 1.39 40.01
CA PRO A 46 6.60 0.71 39.03
C PRO A 46 7.01 -0.69 39.55
N PHE A 47 7.50 -1.51 38.63
CA PHE A 47 8.12 -2.79 38.98
C PHE A 47 9.48 -2.56 39.65
N GLU A 48 9.70 -3.21 40.81
CA GLU A 48 10.94 -3.16 41.60
C GLU A 48 11.74 -4.45 41.45
N GLY A 49 12.24 -4.74 40.26
CA GLY A 49 13.00 -5.95 40.02
C GLY A 49 13.97 -5.81 38.86
N GLU A 50 14.82 -6.82 38.69
CA GLU A 50 15.68 -6.92 37.53
C GLU A 50 14.87 -7.32 36.30
N VAL A 51 15.14 -6.66 35.18
CA VAL A 51 14.54 -6.95 33.88
C VAL A 51 15.66 -7.37 32.94
N GLU A 52 15.46 -8.53 32.30
CA GLU A 52 16.41 -9.05 31.32
C GLU A 52 16.60 -8.11 30.13
N GLU A 53 17.71 -8.26 29.42
CA GLU A 53 17.94 -7.54 28.17
C GLU A 53 16.90 -7.95 27.13
N VAL A 54 16.35 -6.93 26.42
CA VAL A 54 15.32 -7.17 25.40
C VAL A 54 15.98 -7.60 24.09
N SER A 55 15.76 -8.86 23.74
CA SER A 55 16.27 -9.45 22.49
C SER A 55 15.31 -9.20 21.29
N GLU A 56 14.05 -8.91 21.56
CA GLU A 56 13.03 -8.73 20.54
C GLU A 56 13.37 -7.58 19.56
N GLU A 57 13.15 -7.85 18.28
CA GLU A 57 13.32 -6.85 17.22
C GLU A 57 12.08 -5.97 17.03
N THR A 58 10.92 -6.42 17.51
CA THR A 58 9.64 -5.70 17.46
C THR A 58 8.98 -5.67 18.84
N PRO A 59 8.15 -4.66 19.15
CA PRO A 59 7.51 -4.56 20.47
C PRO A 59 6.30 -5.50 20.64
N VAL A 60 5.92 -6.25 19.62
CA VAL A 60 4.60 -6.91 19.51
C VAL A 60 4.35 -7.92 20.62
N LYS A 61 5.35 -8.71 21.03
CA LYS A 61 5.20 -9.69 22.12
C LYS A 61 4.92 -8.99 23.46
N ILE A 62 5.65 -7.92 23.74
CA ILE A 62 5.49 -7.11 24.95
C ILE A 62 4.11 -6.42 24.91
N LEU A 63 3.76 -5.82 23.77
CA LEU A 63 2.46 -5.16 23.59
C LEU A 63 1.29 -6.11 23.74
N ASN A 64 1.36 -7.35 23.22
CA ASN A 64 0.30 -8.32 23.38
C ASN A 64 0.02 -8.63 24.85
N ASN A 65 1.06 -8.82 25.68
CA ASN A 65 0.90 -9.05 27.11
C ASN A 65 0.23 -7.86 27.81
N ILE A 66 0.60 -6.63 27.42
CA ILE A 66 -0.01 -5.41 27.97
C ILE A 66 -1.47 -5.26 27.50
N LEU A 67 -1.75 -5.57 26.24
CA LEU A 67 -3.11 -5.51 25.68
C LEU A 67 -4.03 -6.56 26.29
N ASP A 68 -3.52 -7.78 26.56
CA ASP A 68 -4.28 -8.83 27.24
C ASP A 68 -4.65 -8.41 28.66
N TYR A 69 -3.70 -7.84 29.41
CA TYR A 69 -3.98 -7.23 30.70
C TYR A 69 -5.04 -6.12 30.59
N ALA A 70 -4.90 -5.21 29.61
CA ALA A 70 -5.84 -4.10 29.44
C ALA A 70 -7.27 -4.57 29.14
N VAL A 71 -7.43 -5.72 28.45
CA VAL A 71 -8.74 -6.39 28.26
C VAL A 71 -9.23 -6.96 29.58
N GLU A 72 -8.39 -7.67 30.33
CA GLU A 72 -8.76 -8.33 31.58
C GLU A 72 -9.25 -7.35 32.64
N VAL A 73 -8.60 -6.18 32.75
CA VAL A 73 -8.99 -5.14 33.73
C VAL A 73 -10.01 -4.14 33.21
N GLY A 74 -10.53 -4.33 31.99
CA GLY A 74 -11.58 -3.49 31.40
C GLY A 74 -11.14 -2.11 30.89
N LEU A 75 -9.84 -1.90 30.64
CA LEU A 75 -9.32 -0.70 29.98
C LEU A 75 -9.60 -0.69 28.46
N ILE A 76 -9.78 -1.89 27.89
CA ILE A 76 -10.25 -2.11 26.52
C ILE A 76 -11.69 -2.64 26.63
N GLU A 77 -12.64 -1.90 26.04
CA GLU A 77 -14.09 -2.20 26.15
C GLU A 77 -14.47 -3.53 25.50
N GLU A 78 -13.93 -3.83 24.34
CA GLU A 78 -14.21 -5.05 23.58
C GLU A 78 -12.89 -5.64 23.06
N ASN A 79 -12.68 -6.95 23.26
CA ASN A 79 -11.47 -7.64 22.81
C ASN A 79 -11.54 -7.91 21.28
N THR A 80 -11.53 -6.85 20.50
CA THR A 80 -11.49 -6.90 19.04
C THR A 80 -10.22 -6.25 18.51
N THR A 81 -9.88 -6.55 17.26
CA THR A 81 -8.68 -5.98 16.63
C THR A 81 -8.71 -4.45 16.62
N THR A 82 -9.87 -3.84 16.36
CA THR A 82 -10.01 -2.37 16.30
C THR A 82 -9.71 -1.74 17.67
N TYR A 83 -10.29 -2.22 18.75
CA TYR A 83 -10.06 -1.67 20.09
C TYR A 83 -8.63 -1.90 20.57
N ARG A 84 -8.06 -3.08 20.28
CA ARG A 84 -6.65 -3.37 20.58
C ARG A 84 -5.71 -2.43 19.82
N ASP A 85 -5.95 -2.16 18.55
CA ASP A 85 -5.14 -1.25 17.73
C ASP A 85 -5.22 0.20 18.22
N LEU A 86 -6.39 0.64 18.68
CA LEU A 86 -6.55 1.97 19.31
C LEU A 86 -5.70 2.08 20.58
N PHE A 87 -5.69 1.06 21.42
CA PHE A 87 -4.94 1.06 22.67
C PHE A 87 -3.43 0.86 22.46
N ASP A 88 -3.02 0.02 21.50
CA ASP A 88 -1.64 -0.17 21.05
C ASP A 88 -1.03 1.17 20.61
N ALA A 89 -1.69 1.87 19.70
CA ALA A 89 -1.22 3.16 19.24
C ALA A 89 -1.12 4.20 20.37
N ARG A 90 -1.99 4.12 21.38
CA ARG A 90 -1.94 4.97 22.55
C ARG A 90 -0.73 4.66 23.44
N ILE A 91 -0.41 3.39 23.68
CA ILE A 91 0.78 2.96 24.41
C ILE A 91 2.04 3.45 23.67
N MET A 92 2.16 3.08 22.39
CA MET A 92 3.34 3.39 21.60
C MET A 92 3.51 4.90 21.38
N GLY A 93 2.42 5.65 21.35
CA GLY A 93 2.44 7.10 21.26
C GLY A 93 3.17 7.80 22.43
N LEU A 94 3.18 7.17 23.61
CA LEU A 94 3.92 7.68 24.78
C LEU A 94 5.44 7.50 24.65
N LEU A 95 5.88 6.59 23.78
CA LEU A 95 7.27 6.27 23.50
C LEU A 95 7.82 7.00 22.28
N MET A 96 6.97 7.74 21.56
CA MET A 96 7.38 8.44 20.34
C MET A 96 8.07 9.77 20.65
N PRO A 97 9.20 10.06 19.99
CA PRO A 97 9.77 11.39 19.99
C PRO A 97 8.75 12.42 19.47
N ARG A 98 8.95 13.69 19.83
CA ARG A 98 8.15 14.77 19.26
C ARG A 98 8.40 14.90 17.75
N GLU A 99 7.39 15.36 17.02
CA GLU A 99 7.50 15.59 15.57
C GLU A 99 8.72 16.44 15.19
N SER A 100 8.97 17.53 15.95
CA SER A 100 10.11 18.41 15.71
C SER A 100 11.49 17.74 15.87
N GLU A 101 11.60 16.77 16.78
CA GLU A 101 12.82 15.99 16.99
C GLU A 101 13.05 15.02 15.83
N ILE A 102 11.97 14.38 15.36
CA ILE A 102 12.01 13.45 14.23
C ILE A 102 12.39 14.18 12.94
N VAL A 103 11.77 15.31 12.66
CA VAL A 103 12.11 16.15 11.49
C VAL A 103 13.56 16.58 11.54
N LYS A 104 14.04 17.05 12.72
CA LYS A 104 15.43 17.45 12.90
C LYS A 104 16.39 16.30 12.66
N GLU A 105 16.13 15.12 13.21
CA GLU A 105 16.99 13.94 13.06
C GLU A 105 16.98 13.41 11.62
N PHE A 106 15.82 13.40 10.96
CA PHE A 106 15.72 13.01 9.55
C PHE A 106 16.61 13.89 8.67
N TYR A 107 16.49 15.23 8.81
CA TYR A 107 17.28 16.14 7.99
C TYR A 107 18.76 16.18 8.41
N ASN A 108 19.09 15.95 9.67
CA ASN A 108 20.47 15.75 10.09
C ASN A 108 21.12 14.56 9.36
N LYS A 109 20.43 13.42 9.30
CA LYS A 109 20.92 12.24 8.56
C LYS A 109 20.94 12.48 7.04
N TYR A 110 19.94 13.15 6.52
CA TYR A 110 19.82 13.49 5.09
C TYR A 110 20.99 14.33 4.60
N GLU A 111 21.41 15.33 5.39
CA GLU A 111 22.45 16.30 5.03
C GLU A 111 23.86 15.78 5.36
N ASN A 112 24.03 15.11 6.51
CA ASN A 112 25.34 14.78 7.06
C ASN A 112 25.75 13.31 6.86
N GLU A 113 24.80 12.40 6.54
CA GLU A 113 25.10 11.00 6.24
C GLU A 113 24.75 10.67 4.79
N SER A 114 23.49 10.32 4.52
CA SER A 114 22.94 10.15 3.18
C SER A 114 21.42 10.15 3.19
N LYS A 115 20.82 10.33 1.99
CA LYS A 115 19.38 10.27 1.78
C LYS A 115 18.80 8.90 2.15
N GLU A 116 19.53 7.83 1.80
CA GLU A 116 19.15 6.44 2.12
C GLU A 116 19.21 6.19 3.64
N LYS A 117 20.17 6.78 4.35
CA LYS A 117 20.25 6.65 5.81
C LYS A 117 19.09 7.35 6.51
N ALA A 118 18.68 8.52 6.02
CA ALA A 118 17.54 9.25 6.56
C ALA A 118 16.23 8.46 6.36
N THR A 119 15.97 7.95 5.16
CA THR A 119 14.77 7.16 4.85
C THR A 119 14.74 5.84 5.59
N SER A 120 15.87 5.10 5.65
CA SER A 120 15.96 3.83 6.38
C SER A 120 15.71 4.04 7.88
N TRP A 121 16.30 5.08 8.49
CA TRP A 121 16.06 5.41 9.89
C TRP A 121 14.58 5.70 10.17
N PHE A 122 13.93 6.50 9.33
CA PHE A 122 12.52 6.84 9.51
C PHE A 122 11.61 5.62 9.27
N TYR A 123 11.99 4.72 8.35
CA TYR A 123 11.31 3.45 8.15
C TYR A 123 11.45 2.52 9.36
N ASP A 124 12.66 2.43 9.93
CA ASP A 124 12.91 1.63 11.14
C ASP A 124 12.16 2.18 12.36
N LEU A 125 12.06 3.50 12.52
CA LEU A 125 11.23 4.12 13.53
C LEU A 125 9.75 3.76 13.34
N SER A 126 9.25 3.79 12.10
CA SER A 126 7.86 3.43 11.77
C SER A 126 7.54 1.96 12.08
N LYS A 127 8.52 1.05 11.95
CA LYS A 127 8.40 -0.36 12.37
C LYS A 127 8.50 -0.50 13.89
N SER A 128 9.47 0.16 14.51
CA SER A 128 9.70 0.08 15.96
C SER A 128 8.55 0.65 16.78
N SER A 129 7.85 1.65 16.25
CA SER A 129 6.64 2.23 16.86
C SER A 129 5.38 1.38 16.68
N ASN A 130 5.47 0.20 16.07
CA ASN A 130 4.34 -0.64 15.66
C ASN A 130 3.29 0.07 14.79
N TYR A 131 3.64 1.24 14.22
CA TYR A 131 2.81 1.87 13.20
C TYR A 131 2.76 0.99 11.94
N ILE A 132 3.90 0.43 11.53
CA ILE A 132 4.00 -0.65 10.56
C ILE A 132 3.96 -1.98 11.33
N MET A 133 2.83 -2.66 11.28
CA MET A 133 2.60 -3.91 12.02
C MET A 133 3.27 -5.09 11.30
N THR A 134 4.59 -5.22 11.45
CA THR A 134 5.43 -6.19 10.72
C THR A 134 4.97 -7.63 10.86
N GLN A 135 4.45 -8.04 12.03
CA GLN A 135 3.91 -9.40 12.23
C GLN A 135 2.64 -9.67 11.41
N ARG A 136 1.81 -8.65 11.12
CA ARG A 136 0.65 -8.83 10.24
C ARG A 136 1.12 -8.91 8.79
N ILE A 137 2.07 -8.05 8.42
CA ILE A 137 2.64 -8.02 7.07
C ILE A 137 3.35 -9.34 6.73
N ALA A 138 4.04 -9.95 7.69
CA ALA A 138 4.70 -11.24 7.54
C ALA A 138 3.74 -12.40 7.20
N LYS A 139 2.43 -12.23 7.40
CA LYS A 139 1.42 -13.21 6.99
C LYS A 139 1.06 -13.13 5.52
N ASN A 140 1.35 -12.01 4.86
CA ASN A 140 1.04 -11.84 3.44
C ASN A 140 1.72 -12.94 2.63
N LEU A 141 0.98 -13.52 1.70
CA LEU A 141 1.55 -14.45 0.75
C LEU A 141 2.12 -13.67 -0.42
N TRP A 142 3.28 -14.08 -0.90
CA TRP A 142 3.94 -13.46 -2.05
C TRP A 142 4.61 -14.54 -2.92
N TRP A 143 4.48 -14.42 -4.23
CA TRP A 143 5.21 -15.26 -5.19
C TRP A 143 5.31 -14.57 -6.56
N PRO A 144 6.39 -14.80 -7.33
CA PRO A 144 6.51 -14.35 -8.71
C PRO A 144 5.81 -15.32 -9.66
N VAL A 145 5.30 -14.80 -10.79
CA VAL A 145 4.78 -15.60 -11.90
C VAL A 145 5.36 -15.12 -13.20
N GLN A 146 6.07 -16.00 -13.90
CA GLN A 146 6.64 -15.71 -15.21
C GLN A 146 5.56 -15.56 -16.28
N THR A 147 5.64 -14.47 -17.04
CA THR A 147 4.76 -14.15 -18.16
C THR A 147 5.57 -13.71 -19.39
N GLU A 148 4.89 -13.48 -20.50
CA GLU A 148 5.52 -12.90 -21.71
C GLU A 148 6.04 -11.47 -21.52
N TYR A 149 5.60 -10.78 -20.46
CA TYR A 149 5.98 -9.41 -20.08
C TYR A 149 7.09 -9.36 -19.01
N GLY A 150 7.53 -10.52 -18.52
CA GLY A 150 8.43 -10.69 -17.39
C GLY A 150 7.72 -11.30 -16.18
N ASP A 151 8.41 -11.29 -15.05
CA ASP A 151 7.89 -11.88 -13.81
C ASP A 151 6.94 -10.88 -13.13
N LEU A 152 5.63 -11.17 -13.13
CA LEU A 152 4.66 -10.44 -12.32
C LEU A 152 4.79 -10.86 -10.85
N GLU A 153 4.55 -9.94 -9.94
CA GLU A 153 4.54 -10.18 -8.49
C GLU A 153 3.10 -10.33 -8.00
N ILE A 154 2.81 -11.41 -7.30
CA ILE A 154 1.48 -11.69 -6.75
C ILE A 154 1.53 -11.65 -5.24
N THR A 155 0.64 -10.86 -4.62
CA THR A 155 0.49 -10.79 -3.17
C THR A 155 -0.96 -11.03 -2.78
N ILE A 156 -1.19 -11.92 -1.79
CA ILE A 156 -2.45 -11.98 -1.05
C ILE A 156 -2.26 -11.20 0.24
N ASN A 157 -3.03 -10.13 0.39
CA ASN A 157 -2.91 -9.23 1.54
C ASN A 157 -3.71 -9.76 2.74
N LEU A 158 -2.99 -10.29 3.72
CA LEU A 158 -3.53 -10.76 5.01
C LEU A 158 -3.27 -9.77 6.15
N SER A 159 -2.55 -8.68 5.88
CA SER A 159 -2.19 -7.68 6.90
C SER A 159 -3.34 -6.75 7.28
N LYS A 160 -4.34 -6.59 6.41
CA LYS A 160 -5.53 -5.80 6.67
C LYS A 160 -6.57 -6.68 7.37
N PRO A 161 -6.79 -6.50 8.70
CA PRO A 161 -7.77 -7.31 9.40
C PRO A 161 -9.17 -7.10 8.83
N GLU A 162 -9.91 -8.19 8.69
CA GLU A 162 -11.35 -8.11 8.41
C GLU A 162 -12.04 -7.48 9.61
N LYS A 163 -12.88 -6.49 9.36
CA LYS A 163 -13.68 -5.87 10.42
C LYS A 163 -14.83 -6.77 10.81
N ASP A 164 -15.06 -6.91 12.13
CA ASP A 164 -16.23 -7.58 12.63
C ASP A 164 -17.51 -6.91 12.07
N PRO A 165 -18.49 -7.68 11.55
CA PRO A 165 -19.77 -7.14 11.08
C PRO A 165 -20.46 -6.23 12.09
N LYS A 166 -20.35 -6.52 13.39
CA LYS A 166 -20.89 -5.69 14.48
C LYS A 166 -20.18 -4.33 14.56
N GLU A 167 -18.87 -4.30 14.38
CA GLU A 167 -18.08 -3.05 14.35
C GLU A 167 -18.44 -2.22 13.12
N ILE A 168 -18.66 -2.85 11.96
CA ILE A 168 -19.12 -2.16 10.75
C ILE A 168 -20.49 -1.52 10.99
N ALA A 169 -21.42 -2.23 11.64
CA ALA A 169 -22.73 -1.71 11.98
C ALA A 169 -22.63 -0.56 12.99
N LYS A 170 -21.82 -0.71 14.06
CA LYS A 170 -21.53 0.39 15.02
C LYS A 170 -20.96 1.62 14.31
N ALA A 171 -19.95 1.45 13.46
CA ALA A 171 -19.29 2.53 12.74
C ALA A 171 -20.27 3.33 11.85
N LYS A 172 -21.26 2.66 11.25
CA LYS A 172 -22.31 3.31 10.44
C LYS A 172 -23.25 4.19 11.26
N LEU A 173 -23.51 3.81 12.52
CA LEU A 173 -24.39 4.54 13.44
C LEU A 173 -23.69 5.71 14.14
N MET A 174 -22.37 5.77 14.11
CA MET A 174 -21.60 6.84 14.76
C MET A 174 -21.76 8.16 14.02
N LYS A 175 -21.76 9.25 14.79
CA LYS A 175 -21.68 10.61 14.23
C LYS A 175 -20.41 10.72 13.37
N GLN A 176 -20.58 11.11 12.12
CA GLN A 176 -19.45 11.38 11.24
C GLN A 176 -18.75 12.66 11.71
N LEU A 177 -17.50 12.51 12.13
CA LEU A 177 -16.65 13.64 12.52
C LEU A 177 -15.83 14.07 11.29
N THR A 178 -15.66 15.37 11.16
CA THR A 178 -14.92 15.98 10.04
C THR A 178 -13.44 16.24 10.37
N TYR A 179 -12.96 15.78 11.52
CA TYR A 179 -11.57 15.90 11.94
C TYR A 179 -10.98 14.54 12.37
N PRO A 180 -9.85 14.13 11.80
CA PRO A 180 -9.26 14.65 10.54
C PRO A 180 -10.22 14.48 9.34
N LYS A 181 -10.08 15.31 8.30
CA LYS A 181 -10.99 15.26 7.12
C LYS A 181 -10.89 13.94 6.34
N CYS A 182 -9.67 13.39 6.22
CA CYS A 182 -9.44 12.07 5.60
C CYS A 182 -8.20 11.39 6.20
N LEU A 183 -7.91 10.16 5.73
CA LEU A 183 -6.78 9.35 6.22
C LEU A 183 -5.38 9.90 5.86
N LEU A 184 -5.30 10.83 4.89
CA LEU A 184 -4.04 11.43 4.44
C LEU A 184 -3.79 12.83 5.00
N CYS A 185 -4.74 13.42 5.75
CA CYS A 185 -4.53 14.74 6.34
C CYS A 185 -3.40 14.71 7.39
N LYS A 186 -2.54 15.74 7.39
CA LYS A 186 -1.48 15.91 8.41
C LYS A 186 -1.98 15.91 9.85
N GLU A 187 -3.25 16.27 10.05
CA GLU A 187 -3.95 16.25 11.35
C GLU A 187 -4.14 14.83 11.91
N ASN A 188 -3.80 13.78 11.16
CA ASN A 188 -3.75 12.41 11.69
C ASN A 188 -2.57 12.20 12.65
N VAL A 189 -1.48 12.95 12.53
CA VAL A 189 -0.31 12.81 13.43
C VAL A 189 -0.73 12.99 14.88
N GLY A 190 -0.49 11.98 15.72
CA GLY A 190 -0.88 12.00 17.13
C GLY A 190 -2.37 11.82 17.41
N TYR A 191 -3.22 11.60 16.38
CA TYR A 191 -4.66 11.45 16.56
C TYR A 191 -5.01 10.13 17.25
N ALA A 192 -5.87 10.21 18.30
CA ALA A 192 -6.21 9.05 19.11
C ALA A 192 -7.02 7.97 18.38
N GLY A 193 -7.63 8.32 17.26
CA GLY A 193 -8.49 7.40 16.54
C GLY A 193 -9.87 7.19 17.18
N ARG A 194 -10.64 6.31 16.56
CA ARG A 194 -11.98 5.87 16.98
C ARG A 194 -12.37 4.65 16.14
N ILE A 195 -13.47 3.98 16.45
CA ILE A 195 -13.91 2.75 15.76
C ILE A 195 -13.95 2.89 14.23
N ASN A 196 -14.35 4.05 13.71
CA ASN A 196 -14.43 4.31 12.27
C ASN A 196 -13.25 5.13 11.69
N HIS A 197 -12.20 5.39 12.49
CA HIS A 197 -11.00 6.10 12.06
C HIS A 197 -9.78 5.59 12.83
N PRO A 198 -8.69 5.15 12.16
CA PRO A 198 -7.55 4.53 12.84
C PRO A 198 -6.84 5.51 13.79
N ALA A 199 -6.29 4.96 14.88
CA ALA A 199 -5.37 5.69 15.74
C ALA A 199 -4.04 5.96 15.03
N ARG A 200 -3.43 7.10 15.34
CA ARG A 200 -2.18 7.58 14.73
C ARG A 200 -1.25 8.24 15.76
N GLN A 201 -1.37 7.87 17.04
CA GLN A 201 -0.52 8.43 18.11
C GLN A 201 0.95 8.02 17.96
N ASN A 202 1.19 6.85 17.37
CA ASN A 202 2.50 6.31 17.00
C ASN A 202 2.93 6.63 15.56
N HIS A 203 2.19 7.46 14.83
CA HIS A 203 2.48 7.88 13.46
C HIS A 203 3.20 9.21 13.42
N ARG A 204 4.15 9.36 12.50
CA ARG A 204 4.92 10.59 12.22
C ARG A 204 5.04 10.81 10.71
N ILE A 205 5.35 12.05 10.34
CA ILE A 205 5.49 12.47 8.93
C ILE A 205 6.74 13.35 8.78
N ILE A 206 7.31 13.36 7.58
CA ILE A 206 8.46 14.23 7.25
C ILE A 206 7.98 15.32 6.30
N PRO A 207 8.05 16.60 6.69
CA PRO A 207 7.73 17.71 5.80
C PRO A 207 8.76 17.80 4.67
N MET A 208 8.31 18.16 3.47
CA MET A 208 9.15 18.47 2.33
C MET A 208 8.51 19.54 1.46
N THR A 209 9.29 20.22 0.64
CA THR A 209 8.77 21.21 -0.32
C THR A 209 8.80 20.61 -1.71
N LEU A 210 7.65 20.56 -2.39
CA LEU A 210 7.54 20.18 -3.79
C LEU A 210 6.65 21.20 -4.53
N GLY A 211 7.16 21.74 -5.64
CA GLY A 211 6.47 22.77 -6.40
C GLY A 211 6.19 24.04 -5.58
N ASN A 212 7.09 24.42 -4.68
CA ASN A 212 6.96 25.53 -3.73
C ASN A 212 5.74 25.45 -2.79
N LYS A 213 5.25 24.25 -2.50
CA LYS A 213 4.18 23.97 -1.55
C LYS A 213 4.66 22.99 -0.48
N ASP A 214 3.97 22.97 0.65
CA ASP A 214 4.21 22.01 1.72
C ASP A 214 3.63 20.65 1.36
N TRP A 215 4.48 19.63 1.36
CA TRP A 215 4.16 18.22 1.19
C TRP A 215 4.71 17.43 2.37
N PHE A 216 4.20 16.23 2.56
CA PHE A 216 4.62 15.37 3.66
C PHE A 216 4.83 13.95 3.17
N LEU A 217 5.89 13.31 3.65
CA LEU A 217 6.17 11.90 3.45
C LEU A 217 5.76 11.10 4.68
N GLN A 218 5.03 10.01 4.48
CA GLN A 218 4.75 8.99 5.48
C GLN A 218 4.94 7.61 4.87
N TYR A 219 5.26 6.60 5.69
CA TYR A 219 5.18 5.23 5.23
C TYR A 219 3.75 4.69 5.29
N SER A 220 3.42 3.77 4.39
CA SER A 220 2.15 3.06 4.43
C SER A 220 2.19 2.02 5.54
N PRO A 221 1.17 1.92 6.41
CA PRO A 221 1.13 0.87 7.42
C PRO A 221 0.92 -0.53 6.84
N TYR A 222 0.51 -0.64 5.57
CA TYR A 222 0.23 -1.92 4.91
C TYR A 222 1.43 -2.52 4.18
N VAL A 223 2.43 -1.72 3.82
CA VAL A 223 3.70 -2.12 3.19
C VAL A 223 3.54 -3.21 2.13
N TYR A 224 3.03 -2.84 0.96
CA TYR A 224 2.90 -3.78 -0.15
C TYR A 224 4.24 -4.12 -0.82
N TYR A 225 5.23 -3.24 -0.68
CA TYR A 225 6.60 -3.38 -1.16
C TYR A 225 7.55 -2.60 -0.25
N ASN A 226 8.87 -2.80 -0.41
CA ASN A 226 9.88 -2.21 0.47
C ASN A 226 9.79 -0.68 0.53
N GLU A 227 9.77 -0.13 1.74
CA GLU A 227 9.69 1.30 2.01
C GLU A 227 8.52 2.00 1.30
N HIS A 228 7.37 1.29 1.18
CA HIS A 228 6.15 1.86 0.59
C HIS A 228 5.74 3.13 1.32
N CYS A 229 5.82 4.26 0.63
CA CYS A 229 5.50 5.56 1.17
C CYS A 229 4.37 6.26 0.40
N ILE A 230 3.75 7.22 1.08
CA ILE A 230 2.77 8.14 0.52
C ILE A 230 3.31 9.54 0.71
N VAL A 231 3.33 10.32 -0.35
CA VAL A 231 3.70 11.74 -0.37
C VAL A 231 2.43 12.53 -0.66
N PHE A 232 1.98 13.33 0.31
CA PHE A 232 0.67 13.97 0.24
C PHE A 232 0.75 15.48 0.46
N SER A 233 -0.18 16.21 -0.16
CA SER A 233 -0.30 17.67 -0.04
C SER A 233 -0.57 18.09 1.41
N GLY A 234 0.04 19.18 1.85
CA GLY A 234 -0.27 19.81 3.14
C GLY A 234 -1.70 20.37 3.22
N GLU A 235 -2.34 20.56 2.07
CA GLU A 235 -3.71 21.02 1.94
C GLU A 235 -4.64 19.87 1.52
N HIS A 236 -5.85 19.83 2.08
CA HIS A 236 -6.86 18.87 1.70
C HIS A 236 -7.55 19.35 0.41
N GLU A 237 -6.91 19.09 -0.73
CA GLU A 237 -7.39 19.42 -2.06
C GLU A 237 -7.50 18.16 -2.94
N PRO A 238 -8.50 18.09 -3.86
CA PRO A 238 -8.67 16.92 -4.71
C PRO A 238 -7.47 16.70 -5.64
N MET A 239 -7.20 15.43 -5.94
CA MET A 239 -6.21 15.05 -6.94
C MET A 239 -6.56 15.64 -8.32
N LYS A 240 -5.56 16.17 -8.98
CA LYS A 240 -5.66 16.64 -10.35
C LYS A 240 -4.31 16.52 -11.05
N LEU A 241 -4.26 15.74 -12.12
CA LEU A 241 -3.05 15.62 -12.94
C LEU A 241 -2.87 16.84 -13.84
N THR A 242 -1.77 17.52 -13.62
CA THR A 242 -1.38 18.74 -14.34
C THR A 242 0.13 18.74 -14.55
N LYS A 243 0.65 19.77 -15.27
CA LYS A 243 2.08 19.98 -15.38
C LYS A 243 2.77 20.04 -14.02
N ASN A 244 2.17 20.73 -13.04
CA ASN A 244 2.72 20.82 -11.68
C ASN A 244 2.81 19.44 -11.01
N SER A 245 1.90 18.52 -11.32
CA SER A 245 1.97 17.15 -10.78
C SER A 245 3.19 16.42 -11.34
N ILE A 246 3.44 16.52 -12.65
CA ILE A 246 4.63 15.91 -13.28
C ILE A 246 5.91 16.56 -12.77
N GLU A 247 5.95 17.90 -12.63
CA GLU A 247 7.08 18.62 -12.06
C GLU A 247 7.40 18.12 -10.64
N ARG A 248 6.39 17.96 -9.77
CA ARG A 248 6.56 17.43 -8.41
C ARG A 248 7.07 15.99 -8.38
N LEU A 249 6.59 15.12 -9.28
CA LEU A 249 7.11 13.76 -9.39
C LEU A 249 8.60 13.76 -9.73
N VAL A 250 9.02 14.57 -10.68
CA VAL A 250 10.43 14.70 -11.08
C VAL A 250 11.26 15.30 -9.95
N GLU A 251 10.78 16.38 -9.31
CA GLU A 251 11.44 17.03 -8.18
C GLU A 251 11.63 16.06 -7.00
N PHE A 252 10.62 15.24 -6.67
CA PHE A 252 10.76 14.22 -5.63
C PHE A 252 11.91 13.26 -5.92
N THR A 253 12.12 12.87 -7.19
CA THR A 253 13.25 11.99 -7.57
C THR A 253 14.62 12.68 -7.46
N GLU A 254 14.68 14.01 -7.37
CA GLU A 254 15.90 14.74 -7.00
C GLU A 254 16.12 14.75 -5.49
N VAL A 255 15.02 14.87 -4.72
CA VAL A 255 15.05 14.82 -3.26
C VAL A 255 15.44 13.42 -2.76
N LEU A 256 14.80 12.37 -3.25
CA LEU A 256 15.03 10.96 -2.88
C LEU A 256 15.31 10.09 -4.13
N PRO A 257 16.52 10.16 -4.71
CA PRO A 257 16.83 9.53 -6.00
C PRO A 257 16.84 7.99 -5.98
N HIS A 258 16.84 7.38 -4.80
CA HIS A 258 16.74 5.93 -4.61
C HIS A 258 15.29 5.43 -4.54
N TYR A 259 14.31 6.33 -4.62
CA TYR A 259 12.88 6.01 -4.68
C TYR A 259 12.33 6.23 -6.10
N PHE A 260 11.34 5.41 -6.45
CA PHE A 260 10.37 5.79 -7.48
C PHE A 260 9.24 6.59 -6.83
N ILE A 261 8.47 7.29 -7.64
CA ILE A 261 7.21 7.93 -7.23
C ILE A 261 6.23 7.94 -8.40
N GLY A 262 4.95 7.73 -8.11
CA GLY A 262 3.91 7.80 -9.12
C GLY A 262 2.60 8.36 -8.58
N SER A 263 1.75 8.79 -9.49
CA SER A 263 0.38 9.23 -9.19
C SER A 263 -0.62 8.21 -9.69
N ASN A 264 -1.66 7.94 -8.90
CA ASN A 264 -2.85 7.34 -9.47
C ASN A 264 -3.47 8.26 -10.53
N ALA A 265 -4.25 7.68 -11.42
CA ALA A 265 -5.11 8.46 -12.31
C ALA A 265 -6.12 9.29 -11.49
N ASP A 266 -6.48 10.47 -11.99
CA ASP A 266 -7.36 11.43 -11.31
C ASP A 266 -8.85 11.31 -11.67
N LEU A 267 -9.20 10.34 -12.53
CA LEU A 267 -10.58 10.06 -12.90
C LEU A 267 -11.13 8.83 -12.14
N PRO A 268 -12.44 8.78 -11.85
CA PRO A 268 -13.09 7.60 -11.28
C PRO A 268 -12.86 6.32 -12.12
N ILE A 269 -13.08 5.16 -11.54
CA ILE A 269 -12.92 3.81 -12.16
C ILE A 269 -11.44 3.44 -12.32
N VAL A 270 -10.62 4.29 -12.94
CA VAL A 270 -9.18 4.05 -13.19
C VAL A 270 -8.27 4.72 -12.16
N GLY A 271 -8.86 5.51 -11.24
CA GLY A 271 -8.14 6.20 -10.17
C GLY A 271 -7.96 5.36 -8.91
N GLY A 272 -7.18 5.90 -7.97
CA GLY A 272 -7.01 5.34 -6.63
C GLY A 272 -8.22 5.52 -5.71
N SER A 273 -8.15 4.98 -4.51
CA SER A 273 -9.25 4.99 -3.53
C SER A 273 -9.51 6.35 -2.87
N ILE A 274 -8.54 7.28 -2.88
CA ILE A 274 -8.63 8.60 -2.25
C ILE A 274 -8.35 9.68 -3.28
N LEU A 275 -9.39 10.09 -4.00
CA LEU A 275 -9.29 11.17 -5.00
C LEU A 275 -9.49 12.57 -4.39
N THR A 276 -9.95 12.63 -3.13
CA THR A 276 -10.27 13.89 -2.44
C THR A 276 -9.09 14.60 -1.80
N HIS A 277 -7.92 13.97 -1.79
CA HIS A 277 -6.70 14.53 -1.24
C HIS A 277 -5.52 14.25 -2.18
N ASP A 278 -4.86 15.28 -2.69
CA ASP A 278 -3.75 15.14 -3.63
C ASP A 278 -2.56 14.41 -2.98
N HIS A 279 -2.14 13.30 -3.58
CA HIS A 279 -1.07 12.45 -3.07
C HIS A 279 -0.43 11.60 -4.15
N TYR A 280 0.79 11.18 -3.88
CA TYR A 280 1.60 10.26 -4.67
C TYR A 280 1.97 9.04 -3.84
N GLN A 281 2.31 7.94 -4.50
CA GLN A 281 2.86 6.74 -3.86
C GLN A 281 4.28 6.50 -4.38
N GLY A 282 5.19 6.18 -3.48
CA GLY A 282 6.58 5.94 -3.79
C GLY A 282 7.21 4.89 -2.89
N GLY A 283 8.50 4.70 -3.03
CA GLY A 283 9.27 3.78 -2.19
C GLY A 283 10.50 3.21 -2.90
N ARG A 284 11.15 2.27 -2.23
CA ARG A 284 12.37 1.63 -2.70
C ARG A 284 12.09 0.22 -3.20
N HIS A 285 11.51 0.14 -4.41
CA HIS A 285 11.19 -1.14 -5.05
C HIS A 285 11.35 -1.02 -6.56
N GLU A 286 11.87 -2.06 -7.20
CA GLU A 286 11.99 -2.15 -8.65
C GLU A 286 10.91 -3.10 -9.18
N PHE A 287 9.87 -2.52 -9.73
CA PHE A 287 8.70 -3.25 -10.20
C PHE A 287 8.93 -4.01 -11.53
N PRO A 288 8.10 -5.02 -11.83
CA PRO A 288 8.14 -5.72 -13.11
C PRO A 288 8.09 -4.80 -14.33
N MET A 289 7.22 -3.79 -14.33
CA MET A 289 7.11 -2.83 -15.44
C MET A 289 8.40 -2.02 -15.66
N GLU A 290 9.12 -1.69 -14.59
CA GLU A 290 10.40 -0.99 -14.68
C GLU A 290 11.47 -1.83 -15.40
N LYS A 291 11.46 -3.16 -15.18
CA LYS A 291 12.36 -4.16 -15.79
C LYS A 291 11.95 -4.50 -17.23
N ALA A 292 10.73 -4.17 -17.61
CA ALA A 292 10.19 -4.50 -18.93
C ALA A 292 10.96 -3.76 -20.04
N LYS A 293 11.19 -4.47 -21.15
CA LYS A 293 11.94 -3.94 -22.30
C LYS A 293 11.09 -2.95 -23.09
N VAL A 294 11.75 -1.95 -23.66
CA VAL A 294 11.14 -1.11 -24.69
C VAL A 294 11.12 -1.91 -26.00
N GLU A 295 9.92 -2.13 -26.55
CA GLU A 295 9.76 -2.90 -27.79
C GLU A 295 9.91 -2.05 -29.06
N LYS A 296 9.63 -0.74 -28.96
CA LYS A 296 9.75 0.18 -30.07
C LYS A 296 10.15 1.57 -29.61
N TYR A 297 11.19 2.13 -30.21
CA TYR A 297 11.63 3.50 -29.99
C TYR A 297 11.11 4.42 -31.08
N TYR A 298 10.90 5.68 -30.72
CA TYR A 298 10.46 6.74 -31.63
C TYR A 298 11.43 7.92 -31.57
N GLU A 299 11.81 8.42 -32.72
CA GLU A 299 12.55 9.66 -32.82
C GLU A 299 11.62 10.88 -32.82
N SER A 300 11.95 11.85 -31.97
CA SER A 300 11.23 13.13 -31.93
C SER A 300 12.08 14.25 -32.48
N SER A 301 11.58 14.98 -33.50
CA SER A 301 12.24 16.17 -33.99
C SER A 301 12.31 17.30 -32.97
N LYS A 302 11.37 17.33 -32.01
CA LYS A 302 11.29 18.32 -30.92
C LYS A 302 12.18 17.94 -29.74
N TYR A 303 12.32 16.66 -29.41
CA TYR A 303 12.99 16.14 -28.23
C TYR A 303 14.14 15.19 -28.62
N LYS A 304 15.16 15.73 -29.26
CA LYS A 304 16.25 14.93 -29.85
C LYS A 304 17.15 14.22 -28.83
N ASN A 305 17.18 14.72 -27.61
CA ASN A 305 18.02 14.17 -26.53
C ASN A 305 17.27 13.17 -25.61
N LEU A 306 16.02 12.85 -25.94
CA LEU A 306 15.23 11.92 -25.16
C LEU A 306 15.15 10.55 -25.86
N GLU A 307 15.21 9.51 -25.05
CA GLU A 307 14.79 8.17 -25.44
C GLU A 307 13.28 8.07 -25.17
N ILE A 308 12.49 7.87 -26.24
CA ILE A 308 11.03 7.73 -26.16
C ILE A 308 10.65 6.39 -26.78
N GLY A 309 9.90 5.58 -26.06
CA GLY A 309 9.51 4.27 -26.59
C GLY A 309 8.32 3.63 -25.91
N ILE A 310 7.73 2.64 -26.58
CA ILE A 310 6.65 1.81 -26.06
C ILE A 310 7.26 0.65 -25.26
N VAL A 311 6.82 0.49 -24.03
CA VAL A 311 7.23 -0.62 -23.15
C VAL A 311 6.46 -1.89 -23.53
N LYS A 312 7.14 -3.02 -23.61
CA LYS A 312 6.48 -4.33 -23.75
C LYS A 312 5.78 -4.67 -22.43
N TRP A 313 4.54 -4.28 -22.32
CA TRP A 313 3.71 -4.39 -21.13
C TRP A 313 2.26 -4.76 -21.48
N PRO A 314 1.47 -5.38 -20.58
CA PRO A 314 0.06 -5.68 -20.86
C PRO A 314 -0.80 -4.44 -21.11
N MET A 315 -0.41 -3.30 -20.58
CA MET A 315 -1.07 -2.00 -20.74
C MET A 315 -0.28 -1.11 -21.68
N SER A 316 -0.91 -0.06 -22.25
CA SER A 316 -0.22 0.93 -23.08
C SER A 316 0.65 1.84 -22.25
N VAL A 317 1.97 1.65 -22.34
CA VAL A 317 2.98 2.41 -21.58
C VAL A 317 3.98 3.06 -22.51
N VAL A 318 4.14 4.38 -22.37
CA VAL A 318 5.20 5.14 -23.04
C VAL A 318 6.27 5.49 -22.01
N ARG A 319 7.51 5.08 -22.27
CA ARG A 319 8.69 5.42 -21.45
C ARG A 319 9.43 6.59 -22.07
N ILE A 320 9.66 7.64 -21.28
CA ILE A 320 10.43 8.82 -21.64
C ILE A 320 11.63 8.92 -20.72
N LYS A 321 12.85 8.99 -21.28
CA LYS A 321 14.09 9.04 -20.50
C LYS A 321 15.03 10.08 -21.06
N GLY A 322 15.67 10.86 -20.19
CA GLY A 322 16.64 11.86 -20.54
C GLY A 322 17.34 12.50 -19.35
N LYS A 323 18.42 13.23 -19.61
CA LYS A 323 19.21 13.90 -18.55
C LYS A 323 18.62 15.27 -18.16
N ASP A 324 18.03 15.97 -19.10
CA ASP A 324 17.39 17.26 -18.84
C ASP A 324 15.96 17.05 -18.33
N LYS A 325 15.72 17.43 -17.07
CA LYS A 325 14.41 17.28 -16.44
C LYS A 325 13.31 18.08 -17.15
N ASN A 326 13.63 19.26 -17.68
CA ASN A 326 12.63 20.10 -18.33
C ASN A 326 12.22 19.51 -19.68
N GLU A 327 13.17 18.93 -20.44
CA GLU A 327 12.83 18.19 -21.67
C GLU A 327 11.94 16.98 -21.35
N VAL A 328 12.26 16.20 -20.31
CA VAL A 328 11.45 15.05 -19.88
C VAL A 328 10.05 15.48 -19.44
N ILE A 329 9.92 16.53 -18.62
CA ILE A 329 8.63 17.07 -18.17
C ILE A 329 7.80 17.55 -19.36
N ASN A 330 8.40 18.33 -20.27
CA ASN A 330 7.69 18.89 -21.42
C ASN A 330 7.23 17.79 -22.40
N ALA A 331 8.06 16.79 -22.66
CA ALA A 331 7.69 15.65 -23.50
C ALA A 331 6.55 14.83 -22.87
N THR A 332 6.60 14.63 -21.56
CA THR A 332 5.53 13.97 -20.78
C THR A 332 4.22 14.72 -20.89
N MET A 333 4.27 16.06 -20.78
CA MET A 333 3.07 16.90 -20.90
C MET A 333 2.51 16.94 -22.32
N ASP A 334 3.36 17.03 -23.33
CA ASP A 334 2.91 16.98 -24.73
C ASP A 334 2.18 15.65 -25.02
N MET A 335 2.72 14.52 -24.52
CA MET A 335 2.09 13.22 -24.64
C MET A 335 0.74 13.17 -23.91
N PHE A 336 0.68 13.68 -22.68
CA PHE A 336 -0.54 13.70 -21.89
C PHE A 336 -1.63 14.57 -22.53
N GLU A 337 -1.28 15.76 -23.00
CA GLU A 337 -2.24 16.67 -23.68
C GLU A 337 -2.71 16.12 -25.03
N ALA A 338 -1.86 15.37 -25.74
CA ALA A 338 -2.26 14.64 -26.94
C ALA A 338 -3.24 13.51 -26.60
N TRP A 339 -2.94 12.70 -25.55
CA TRP A 339 -3.79 11.62 -25.10
C TRP A 339 -5.17 12.11 -24.66
N LYS A 340 -5.26 13.20 -23.91
CA LYS A 340 -6.54 13.80 -23.50
C LYS A 340 -7.51 14.06 -24.64
N LYS A 341 -7.03 14.24 -25.84
CA LYS A 341 -7.82 14.59 -27.04
C LYS A 341 -7.93 13.43 -28.04
N TYR A 342 -7.25 12.32 -27.75
CA TYR A 342 -7.18 11.17 -28.65
C TYR A 342 -8.45 10.34 -28.56
N SER A 343 -9.04 10.02 -29.72
CA SER A 343 -10.10 9.06 -29.86
C SER A 343 -9.77 8.05 -30.94
N ASP A 344 -10.14 6.82 -30.72
CA ASP A 344 -10.05 5.70 -31.65
C ASP A 344 -11.32 4.85 -31.48
N GLU A 345 -12.31 5.15 -32.31
CA GLU A 345 -13.64 4.51 -32.21
C GLU A 345 -13.60 3.03 -32.52
N GLU A 346 -12.68 2.58 -33.39
CA GLU A 346 -12.52 1.15 -33.73
C GLU A 346 -12.06 0.34 -32.51
N ASN A 347 -11.27 0.95 -31.63
CA ASN A 347 -10.79 0.38 -30.38
C ASN A 347 -11.59 0.85 -29.16
N GLU A 348 -12.76 1.46 -29.35
CA GLU A 348 -13.67 1.96 -28.31
C GLU A 348 -13.05 3.05 -27.39
N ILE A 349 -11.97 3.69 -27.81
CA ILE A 349 -11.35 4.79 -27.08
C ILE A 349 -12.04 6.09 -27.51
N LEU A 350 -12.73 6.72 -26.58
CA LEU A 350 -13.27 8.08 -26.77
C LEU A 350 -12.66 9.01 -25.74
N ALA A 351 -12.16 10.14 -26.20
CA ALA A 351 -11.64 11.18 -25.31
C ALA A 351 -12.74 11.80 -24.45
N PHE A 352 -13.95 11.91 -25.02
CA PHE A 352 -15.10 12.52 -24.36
C PHE A 352 -16.39 11.79 -24.71
N THR A 353 -17.39 11.85 -23.80
CA THR A 353 -18.80 11.61 -24.09
C THR A 353 -19.58 12.87 -23.67
N GLY A 354 -20.05 13.64 -24.66
CA GLY A 354 -20.48 15.02 -24.39
C GLY A 354 -19.34 15.84 -23.81
N ASP A 355 -19.55 16.43 -22.64
CA ASP A 355 -18.53 17.23 -21.93
C ASP A 355 -17.69 16.41 -20.91
N THR A 356 -17.99 15.10 -20.75
CA THR A 356 -17.32 14.24 -19.77
C THR A 356 -16.02 13.69 -20.35
N PRO A 357 -14.84 14.00 -19.77
CA PRO A 357 -13.56 13.46 -20.21
C PRO A 357 -13.37 12.02 -19.73
N HIS A 358 -12.68 11.21 -20.56
CA HIS A 358 -12.39 9.81 -20.25
C HIS A 358 -10.89 9.49 -20.20
N ASN A 359 -10.07 10.22 -20.94
CA ASN A 359 -8.63 9.95 -21.01
C ASN A 359 -7.87 10.63 -19.88
N THR A 360 -7.06 9.84 -19.20
CA THR A 360 -6.12 10.26 -18.17
C THR A 360 -4.88 9.38 -18.20
N VAL A 361 -3.94 9.56 -17.30
CA VAL A 361 -2.71 8.77 -17.22
C VAL A 361 -2.39 8.35 -15.80
N THR A 362 -1.55 7.32 -15.65
CA THR A 362 -0.86 6.97 -14.41
C THR A 362 0.64 7.20 -14.66
N PRO A 363 1.21 8.34 -14.24
CA PRO A 363 2.62 8.65 -14.43
C PRO A 363 3.46 8.09 -13.29
N ILE A 364 4.62 7.49 -13.62
CA ILE A 364 5.59 6.95 -12.67
C ILE A 364 6.97 7.50 -13.01
N ALA A 365 7.61 8.19 -12.07
CA ALA A 365 8.92 8.81 -12.22
C ALA A 365 9.98 8.10 -11.35
N ARG A 366 11.21 8.01 -11.84
CA ARG A 366 12.37 7.49 -11.12
C ARG A 366 13.68 7.99 -11.72
N ARG A 367 14.78 7.76 -11.00
CA ARG A 367 16.12 7.99 -11.50
C ARG A 367 16.72 6.69 -12.06
N LYS A 368 17.43 6.81 -13.18
CA LYS A 368 18.29 5.75 -13.73
C LYS A 368 19.68 6.35 -13.93
N GLY A 369 20.51 6.27 -12.88
CA GLY A 369 21.76 7.00 -12.81
C GLY A 369 21.54 8.52 -12.88
N GLU A 370 22.14 9.20 -13.86
CA GLU A 370 21.95 10.63 -14.06
C GLU A 370 20.65 11.00 -14.81
N ALA A 371 19.98 10.02 -15.42
CA ALA A 371 18.78 10.27 -16.19
C ALA A 371 17.52 10.27 -15.31
N PHE A 372 16.55 11.10 -15.69
CA PHE A 372 15.16 11.01 -15.27
C PHE A 372 14.43 10.07 -16.22
N GLU A 373 13.58 9.21 -15.68
CA GLU A 373 12.76 8.28 -16.45
C GLU A 373 11.32 8.38 -15.97
N ILE A 374 10.39 8.57 -16.91
CA ILE A 374 8.95 8.59 -16.63
C ILE A 374 8.27 7.53 -17.50
N ASP A 375 7.52 6.64 -16.87
CA ASP A 375 6.55 5.79 -17.54
C ASP A 375 5.18 6.46 -17.48
N ILE A 376 4.53 6.61 -18.63
CA ILE A 376 3.19 7.16 -18.76
C ILE A 376 2.28 6.01 -19.17
N VAL A 377 1.44 5.55 -18.25
CA VAL A 377 0.43 4.54 -18.53
C VAL A 377 -0.85 5.22 -18.97
N LEU A 378 -1.29 4.96 -20.19
CA LEU A 378 -2.50 5.54 -20.75
C LEU A 378 -3.73 4.88 -20.11
N ARG A 379 -4.70 5.68 -19.68
CA ARG A 379 -5.93 5.21 -19.00
C ARG A 379 -7.15 5.84 -19.66
N ASN A 380 -8.24 5.06 -19.69
CA ASN A 380 -9.55 5.56 -20.13
C ASN A 380 -10.64 4.99 -19.21
N ASN A 381 -11.52 5.84 -18.67
CA ASN A 381 -12.54 5.44 -17.69
C ASN A 381 -13.94 5.27 -18.29
N ARG A 382 -14.06 5.19 -19.62
CA ARG A 382 -15.37 5.06 -20.25
C ARG A 382 -16.05 3.74 -19.86
N ALA A 383 -17.33 3.82 -19.53
CA ALA A 383 -18.18 2.66 -19.30
C ALA A 383 -19.19 2.51 -20.46
N SER A 384 -19.77 1.31 -20.60
CA SER A 384 -20.83 1.00 -21.54
C SER A 384 -21.91 0.15 -20.84
N GLU A 385 -23.02 -0.12 -21.53
CA GLU A 385 -24.05 -1.03 -21.02
C GLU A 385 -23.51 -2.45 -20.83
N GLU A 386 -22.61 -2.89 -21.71
CA GLU A 386 -21.96 -4.20 -21.61
C GLU A 386 -20.88 -4.24 -20.50
N HIS A 387 -20.18 -3.10 -20.29
CA HIS A 387 -19.12 -2.93 -19.31
C HIS A 387 -19.43 -1.77 -18.35
N PRO A 388 -20.38 -1.96 -17.41
CA PRO A 388 -20.80 -0.88 -16.49
C PRO A 388 -19.72 -0.49 -15.49
N ASP A 389 -18.78 -1.38 -15.18
CA ASP A 389 -17.62 -1.13 -14.30
C ASP A 389 -16.45 -0.47 -15.05
N GLY A 390 -16.56 -0.29 -16.37
CA GLY A 390 -15.56 0.28 -17.28
C GLY A 390 -15.18 -0.66 -18.41
N ILE A 391 -15.01 -0.12 -19.64
CA ILE A 391 -14.58 -0.89 -20.82
C ILE A 391 -13.13 -1.37 -20.62
N PHE A 392 -12.30 -0.46 -20.07
CA PHE A 392 -10.90 -0.69 -19.72
C PHE A 392 -10.77 -0.92 -18.20
N HIS A 393 -11.45 -1.95 -17.70
CA HIS A 393 -11.52 -2.38 -16.31
C HIS A 393 -11.52 -3.91 -16.28
N PRO A 394 -11.09 -4.59 -15.20
CA PRO A 394 -11.17 -6.04 -15.11
C PRO A 394 -12.57 -6.55 -15.46
N HIS A 395 -12.65 -7.41 -16.48
CA HIS A 395 -13.92 -7.94 -16.95
C HIS A 395 -14.48 -8.97 -15.97
N LYS A 396 -15.82 -9.16 -16.03
CA LYS A 396 -16.59 -9.95 -15.05
C LYS A 396 -16.06 -11.36 -14.82
N GLU A 397 -15.55 -12.03 -15.86
CA GLU A 397 -14.98 -13.38 -15.76
C GLU A 397 -13.69 -13.44 -14.92
N LEU A 398 -13.03 -12.29 -14.69
CA LEU A 398 -11.81 -12.17 -13.89
C LEU A 398 -12.11 -11.79 -12.42
N HIS A 399 -13.35 -11.38 -12.11
CA HIS A 399 -13.74 -10.86 -10.79
C HIS A 399 -13.64 -11.89 -9.67
N HIS A 400 -13.59 -13.18 -10.00
CA HIS A 400 -13.37 -14.21 -8.99
C HIS A 400 -11.98 -14.12 -8.33
N ILE A 401 -10.99 -13.52 -9.02
CA ILE A 401 -9.65 -13.25 -8.49
C ILE A 401 -9.52 -11.76 -8.13
N LYS A 402 -9.82 -10.85 -9.08
CA LYS A 402 -9.66 -9.39 -8.89
C LYS A 402 -10.85 -8.64 -9.48
N LYS A 403 -11.57 -7.93 -8.64
CA LYS A 403 -12.73 -7.10 -9.04
C LYS A 403 -12.46 -5.60 -8.91
N GLU A 404 -11.61 -5.22 -7.95
CA GLU A 404 -11.34 -3.83 -7.62
C GLU A 404 -10.57 -3.12 -8.75
N ASN A 405 -10.68 -1.80 -8.79
CA ASN A 405 -9.94 -0.95 -9.72
C ASN A 405 -8.45 -1.23 -9.69
N ILE A 406 -7.80 -1.14 -10.84
CA ILE A 406 -6.35 -1.29 -10.99
C ILE A 406 -5.70 0.06 -10.70
N GLY A 407 -5.03 0.14 -9.55
CA GLY A 407 -4.29 1.32 -9.10
C GLY A 407 -2.83 1.28 -9.52
N LEU A 408 -2.08 2.31 -9.07
CA LEU A 408 -0.66 2.51 -9.40
C LEU A 408 0.21 1.25 -9.19
N ILE A 409 0.03 0.55 -8.07
CA ILE A 409 0.84 -0.61 -7.69
C ILE A 409 0.62 -1.76 -8.66
N GLU A 410 -0.64 -2.04 -8.97
CA GLU A 410 -1.01 -3.13 -9.87
C GLU A 410 -0.61 -2.84 -11.32
N VAL A 411 -0.74 -1.59 -11.75
CA VAL A 411 -0.25 -1.12 -13.06
C VAL A 411 1.22 -1.45 -13.25
N MET A 412 2.03 -1.34 -12.20
CA MET A 412 3.46 -1.65 -12.24
C MET A 412 3.78 -3.14 -12.16
N GLY A 413 2.77 -4.02 -12.00
CA GLY A 413 2.91 -5.47 -12.06
C GLY A 413 2.93 -6.19 -10.72
N LEU A 414 2.56 -5.53 -9.62
CA LEU A 414 2.37 -6.17 -8.33
C LEU A 414 0.87 -6.28 -8.02
N ALA A 415 0.32 -7.49 -8.10
CA ALA A 415 -1.05 -7.76 -7.72
C ALA A 415 -1.25 -7.67 -6.21
N VAL A 416 -2.19 -6.84 -5.77
CA VAL A 416 -2.65 -6.82 -4.37
C VAL A 416 -4.01 -7.49 -4.32
N LEU A 417 -4.02 -8.78 -3.97
CA LEU A 417 -5.21 -9.62 -3.99
C LEU A 417 -5.87 -9.69 -2.59
N PRO A 418 -7.19 -9.88 -2.52
CA PRO A 418 -7.93 -9.92 -1.25
C PRO A 418 -7.60 -11.16 -0.43
N GLY A 419 -7.60 -11.02 0.92
CA GLY A 419 -7.26 -12.07 1.88
C GLY A 419 -8.11 -13.33 1.78
N ARG A 420 -9.38 -13.22 1.35
CA ARG A 420 -10.28 -14.37 1.13
C ARG A 420 -9.66 -15.45 0.23
N LEU A 421 -8.80 -15.07 -0.70
CA LEU A 421 -8.17 -16.01 -1.64
C LEU A 421 -7.25 -17.02 -0.95
N GLU A 422 -6.68 -16.75 0.22
CA GLU A 422 -5.88 -17.74 0.95
C GLU A 422 -6.68 -19.03 1.16
N LYS A 423 -7.88 -18.90 1.74
CA LYS A 423 -8.75 -20.03 2.04
C LYS A 423 -9.38 -20.62 0.79
N GLU A 424 -9.85 -19.78 -0.13
CA GLU A 424 -10.49 -20.20 -1.37
C GLU A 424 -9.55 -21.05 -2.23
N LEU A 425 -8.30 -20.60 -2.41
CA LEU A 425 -7.28 -21.33 -3.19
C LEU A 425 -6.84 -22.63 -2.53
N ASP A 426 -6.85 -22.69 -1.19
CA ASP A 426 -6.56 -23.94 -0.46
C ASP A 426 -7.64 -25.00 -0.68
N ILE A 427 -8.92 -24.62 -0.62
CA ILE A 427 -10.04 -25.52 -0.94
C ILE A 427 -9.93 -26.02 -2.38
N ILE A 428 -9.60 -25.14 -3.32
CA ILE A 428 -9.43 -25.49 -4.74
C ILE A 428 -8.27 -26.48 -4.90
N ALA A 429 -7.14 -26.28 -4.20
CA ALA A 429 -6.01 -27.21 -4.22
C ALA A 429 -6.43 -28.62 -3.77
N ASN A 430 -7.21 -28.72 -2.70
CA ASN A 430 -7.74 -29.99 -2.20
C ASN A 430 -8.71 -30.67 -3.18
N ILE A 431 -9.44 -29.89 -3.97
CA ILE A 431 -10.28 -30.44 -5.07
C ILE A 431 -9.39 -30.97 -6.21
N LEU A 432 -8.38 -30.22 -6.61
CA LEU A 432 -7.51 -30.61 -7.75
C LEU A 432 -6.66 -31.84 -7.44
N CYS A 433 -6.23 -32.04 -6.19
CA CYS A 433 -5.48 -33.24 -5.80
C CYS A 433 -6.36 -34.43 -5.40
N GLY A 434 -7.68 -34.27 -5.41
CA GLY A 434 -8.64 -35.34 -5.13
C GLY A 434 -8.91 -35.62 -3.66
N GLU A 435 -8.32 -34.84 -2.71
CA GLU A 435 -8.66 -34.93 -1.28
C GLU A 435 -10.13 -34.54 -1.02
N ILE A 436 -10.66 -33.62 -1.80
CA ILE A 436 -12.07 -33.26 -1.88
C ILE A 436 -12.60 -33.67 -3.23
N SER A 437 -13.54 -34.60 -3.27
CA SER A 437 -14.19 -35.01 -4.54
C SER A 437 -14.96 -33.84 -5.15
N TYR A 438 -14.65 -33.49 -6.41
CA TYR A 438 -15.38 -32.45 -7.12
C TYR A 438 -16.83 -32.85 -7.37
N ASN A 439 -17.75 -32.02 -6.95
CA ASN A 439 -19.18 -32.12 -7.26
C ASN A 439 -19.71 -30.72 -7.54
N ARG A 440 -20.13 -30.45 -8.77
CA ARG A 440 -20.56 -29.13 -9.22
C ARG A 440 -21.68 -28.54 -8.37
N GLU A 441 -22.68 -29.32 -7.98
CA GLU A 441 -23.82 -28.87 -7.18
C GLU A 441 -23.37 -28.48 -5.77
N LYS A 442 -22.47 -29.24 -5.16
CA LYS A 442 -21.89 -28.90 -3.85
C LYS A 442 -21.06 -27.63 -3.92
N VAL A 443 -20.24 -27.46 -4.96
CA VAL A 443 -19.43 -26.25 -5.16
C VAL A 443 -20.33 -25.04 -5.42
N GLN A 444 -21.41 -25.20 -6.19
CA GLN A 444 -22.36 -24.13 -6.47
C GLN A 444 -23.07 -23.61 -5.20
N ASN A 445 -23.29 -24.48 -4.23
CA ASN A 445 -23.88 -24.13 -2.94
C ASN A 445 -22.86 -23.65 -1.89
N ASN A 446 -21.57 -23.63 -2.24
CA ASN A 446 -20.51 -23.11 -1.37
C ASN A 446 -20.16 -21.65 -1.76
N GLU A 447 -20.60 -20.69 -0.94
CA GLU A 447 -20.41 -19.25 -1.19
C GLU A 447 -18.93 -18.84 -1.32
N GLU A 448 -17.99 -19.59 -0.72
CA GLU A 448 -16.56 -19.29 -0.77
C GLU A 448 -15.97 -19.57 -2.16
N ILE A 449 -16.39 -20.64 -2.84
CA ILE A 449 -15.74 -21.10 -4.08
C ILE A 449 -16.65 -21.16 -5.31
N ASN A 450 -17.96 -20.91 -5.19
CA ASN A 450 -18.91 -21.00 -6.30
C ASN A 450 -18.53 -20.12 -7.51
N LYS A 451 -17.96 -18.96 -7.25
CA LYS A 451 -17.48 -18.01 -8.27
C LYS A 451 -16.31 -18.55 -9.11
N HIS A 452 -15.63 -19.60 -8.62
CA HIS A 452 -14.47 -20.21 -9.30
C HIS A 452 -14.84 -21.43 -10.16
N ILE A 453 -16.11 -21.86 -10.22
CA ILE A 453 -16.53 -23.08 -10.91
C ILE A 453 -15.94 -23.22 -12.32
N PRO A 454 -16.08 -22.25 -13.25
CA PRO A 454 -15.52 -22.39 -14.59
C PRO A 454 -14.00 -22.60 -14.60
N TRP A 455 -13.30 -21.95 -13.69
CA TRP A 455 -11.85 -22.04 -13.54
C TRP A 455 -11.41 -23.40 -12.96
N ILE A 456 -12.14 -23.91 -11.95
CA ILE A 456 -11.91 -25.25 -11.38
C ILE A 456 -12.12 -26.32 -12.45
N GLU A 457 -13.23 -26.26 -13.19
CA GLU A 457 -13.56 -27.23 -14.25
C GLU A 457 -12.50 -27.21 -15.36
N LYS A 458 -12.02 -26.04 -15.78
CA LYS A 458 -10.92 -25.91 -16.73
C LYS A 458 -9.67 -26.63 -16.22
N MET A 459 -9.22 -26.34 -14.99
CA MET A 459 -8.02 -26.95 -14.43
C MET A 459 -8.14 -28.47 -14.26
N LEU A 460 -9.31 -28.98 -13.86
CA LEU A 460 -9.56 -30.40 -13.75
C LEU A 460 -9.55 -31.11 -15.12
N SER A 461 -10.01 -30.45 -16.19
CA SER A 461 -9.99 -31.01 -17.55
C SER A 461 -8.59 -31.07 -18.15
N GLU A 462 -7.71 -30.22 -17.76
CA GLU A 462 -6.34 -30.07 -18.30
C GLU A 462 -5.28 -30.86 -17.51
N ASN A 463 -5.59 -31.20 -16.23
CA ASN A 463 -4.62 -31.78 -15.32
C ASN A 463 -5.16 -33.03 -14.61
N LEU A 464 -4.48 -34.15 -14.80
CA LEU A 464 -4.81 -35.43 -14.19
C LEU A 464 -3.78 -35.78 -13.09
N SER A 465 -4.29 -36.24 -11.93
CA SER A 465 -3.47 -36.83 -10.85
C SER A 465 -2.39 -35.94 -10.26
N LEU A 466 -2.75 -34.75 -9.84
CA LEU A 466 -1.86 -33.84 -9.09
C LEU A 466 -1.80 -34.26 -7.60
N ASN A 467 -0.64 -34.15 -6.99
CA ASN A 467 -0.57 -34.08 -5.54
C ASN A 467 -0.86 -32.64 -5.04
N TYR A 468 -1.02 -32.46 -3.74
CA TYR A 468 -1.41 -31.17 -3.14
C TYR A 468 -0.41 -30.04 -3.47
N LEU A 469 0.91 -30.32 -3.43
CA LEU A 469 1.92 -29.31 -3.73
C LEU A 469 1.89 -28.90 -5.20
N GLU A 470 1.74 -29.88 -6.11
CA GLU A 470 1.59 -29.64 -7.56
C GLU A 470 0.33 -28.82 -7.85
N ALA A 471 -0.79 -29.12 -7.18
CA ALA A 471 -2.02 -28.35 -7.28
C ALA A 471 -1.83 -26.89 -6.83
N LYS A 472 -1.13 -26.67 -5.74
CA LYS A 472 -0.80 -25.31 -5.27
C LYS A 472 0.08 -24.53 -6.26
N GLU A 473 1.09 -25.15 -6.83
CA GLU A 473 1.96 -24.50 -7.82
C GLU A 473 1.18 -24.21 -9.13
N LEU A 474 0.31 -25.10 -9.57
CA LEU A 474 -0.59 -24.83 -10.68
C LEU A 474 -1.48 -23.63 -10.43
N ILE A 475 -2.13 -23.57 -9.25
CA ILE A 475 -3.00 -22.45 -8.85
C ILE A 475 -2.23 -21.14 -8.83
N LYS A 476 -1.03 -21.10 -8.27
CA LYS A 476 -0.18 -19.89 -8.25
C LYS A 476 0.08 -19.38 -9.68
N LYS A 477 0.43 -20.29 -10.58
CA LYS A 477 0.65 -19.96 -12.00
C LYS A 477 -0.62 -19.41 -12.65
N GLU A 478 -1.75 -20.09 -12.47
CA GLU A 478 -3.04 -19.70 -13.06
C GLU A 478 -3.51 -18.32 -12.51
N VAL A 479 -3.33 -18.04 -11.21
CA VAL A 479 -3.60 -16.72 -10.63
C VAL A 479 -2.79 -15.63 -11.32
N GLY A 480 -1.51 -15.87 -11.59
CA GLY A 480 -0.67 -14.93 -12.34
C GLY A 480 -1.11 -14.73 -13.78
N ILE A 481 -1.55 -15.79 -14.46
CA ILE A 481 -2.14 -15.72 -15.81
C ILE A 481 -3.41 -14.86 -15.78
N ILE A 482 -4.28 -15.07 -14.78
CA ILE A 482 -5.51 -14.27 -14.61
C ILE A 482 -5.14 -12.81 -14.36
N PHE A 483 -4.16 -12.53 -13.51
CA PHE A 483 -3.73 -11.17 -13.26
C PHE A 483 -3.12 -10.49 -14.50
N SER A 484 -2.36 -11.21 -15.32
CA SER A 484 -1.91 -10.71 -16.62
C SER A 484 -3.10 -10.33 -17.53
N ARG A 485 -4.20 -11.13 -17.52
CA ARG A 485 -5.43 -10.80 -18.23
C ARG A 485 -6.17 -9.61 -17.63
N VAL A 486 -6.12 -9.45 -16.30
CA VAL A 486 -6.63 -8.26 -15.60
C VAL A 486 -5.94 -7.00 -16.11
N LEU A 487 -4.60 -7.00 -16.21
CA LEU A 487 -3.86 -5.87 -16.77
C LEU A 487 -4.18 -5.64 -18.26
N ARG A 488 -4.39 -6.71 -19.03
CA ARG A 488 -4.78 -6.61 -20.45
C ARG A 488 -6.20 -6.07 -20.67
N SER A 489 -7.12 -6.27 -19.72
CA SER A 489 -8.46 -5.70 -19.82
C SER A 489 -8.47 -4.16 -19.74
N GLU A 490 -7.37 -3.56 -19.23
CA GLU A 490 -7.14 -2.12 -19.23
C GLU A 490 -6.65 -1.60 -20.61
N GLU A 491 -6.43 -2.46 -21.58
CA GLU A 491 -6.01 -2.12 -22.93
C GLU A 491 -6.76 -2.97 -23.97
N ARG A 492 -7.11 -2.34 -25.09
CA ARG A 492 -7.50 -3.05 -26.32
C ARG A 492 -6.43 -2.82 -27.38
N ARG A 493 -5.84 -3.92 -27.84
CA ARG A 493 -4.95 -3.94 -28.99
C ARG A 493 -5.73 -4.23 -30.25
#